data_4ec112deea4653912c18ded97cc7806c
#
_entry.id   4ec112deea4653912c18ded97cc7806c
#
_cell.length_a   1.000
_cell.length_b   1.000
_cell.length_c   1.000
_cell.angle_alpha   90.00
_cell.angle_beta   90.00
_cell.angle_gamma   90.00
#
_symmetry.space_group_name_H-M   'P 1'
#
loop_
_entity.id
_entity.type
_entity.pdbx_description
1 polymer ?
#
loop_
_entity_poly.entity_id
_entity_poly.type
_entity_poly.pdbx_seq_one_letter_code
_entity_poly.pdbx_strand_id
1 'polypeptide(L)'
;MASAQNEHDERAGALRVERAIVELRRGRTIDVMDSHGVAVVAAIERLDPDEVSDFVAADGSLSLVLTPERGEALGLVRYPSALEIALPGDTSLESILRLATGMTSIGEEHVEPLRVGQADPRAAAALTLARHAQIIPAFVTRDPAEGRADLLLLQVSIDDIENYPLIRGRELQRVSRARVPLAASENCEFIVYRERFGDAEHVAIVIDTPDSAKPVPV
;
A
#
# COMPACT_ATOMS: atom_id res chain seq x y z
N MET A 1 -17.70 10.96 -26.19
CA MET A 1 -18.33 11.12 -24.88
C MET A 1 -17.85 10.05 -23.89
N ALA A 2 -17.79 8.76 -24.23
CA ALA A 2 -17.30 7.71 -23.31
C ALA A 2 -15.85 7.90 -22.86
N SER A 3 -14.93 8.37 -23.72
CA SER A 3 -13.52 8.59 -23.37
C SER A 3 -13.33 9.70 -22.32
N ALA A 4 -14.07 10.80 -22.44
CA ALA A 4 -13.98 11.92 -21.49
C ALA A 4 -14.58 11.55 -20.12
N GLN A 5 -15.60 10.71 -20.09
CA GLN A 5 -16.17 10.20 -18.85
C GLN A 5 -15.18 9.26 -18.15
N ASN A 6 -14.54 8.36 -18.89
CA ASN A 6 -13.54 7.44 -18.35
C ASN A 6 -12.34 8.20 -17.73
N GLU A 7 -11.83 9.22 -18.42
CA GLU A 7 -10.76 10.08 -17.89
C GLU A 7 -11.17 10.82 -16.60
N HIS A 8 -12.43 11.24 -16.53
CA HIS A 8 -12.95 11.91 -15.33
C HIS A 8 -13.01 10.94 -14.15
N ASP A 9 -13.50 9.72 -14.39
CA ASP A 9 -13.63 8.68 -13.37
C ASP A 9 -12.25 8.21 -12.88
N GLU A 10 -11.27 8.03 -13.77
CA GLU A 10 -9.88 7.71 -13.44
C GLU A 10 -9.26 8.80 -12.53
N ARG A 11 -9.45 10.08 -12.86
CA ARG A 11 -8.94 11.17 -12.02
C ARG A 11 -9.61 11.24 -10.65
N ALA A 12 -10.90 10.98 -10.60
CA ALA A 12 -11.63 10.92 -9.33
C ALA A 12 -11.13 9.76 -8.45
N GLY A 13 -10.82 8.61 -9.07
CA GLY A 13 -10.18 7.47 -8.41
C GLY A 13 -8.82 7.83 -7.84
N ALA A 14 -7.94 8.43 -8.66
CA ALA A 14 -6.63 8.87 -8.22
C ALA A 14 -6.70 9.82 -7.01
N LEU A 15 -7.63 10.77 -7.01
CA LEU A 15 -7.84 11.69 -5.89
C LEU A 15 -8.31 10.97 -4.62
N ARG A 16 -9.14 9.92 -4.73
CA ARG A 16 -9.50 9.09 -3.58
C ARG A 16 -8.29 8.39 -2.98
N VAL A 17 -7.42 7.83 -3.84
CA VAL A 17 -6.17 7.18 -3.41
C VAL A 17 -5.22 8.19 -2.73
N GLU A 18 -5.04 9.39 -3.27
CA GLU A 18 -4.22 10.44 -2.64
C GLU A 18 -4.73 10.81 -1.23
N ARG A 19 -6.05 10.93 -1.08
CA ARG A 19 -6.66 11.16 0.22
C ARG A 19 -6.44 9.98 1.17
N ALA A 20 -6.58 8.74 0.68
CA ALA A 20 -6.31 7.53 1.47
C ALA A 20 -4.86 7.49 1.97
N ILE A 21 -3.89 7.83 1.13
CA ILE A 21 -2.48 7.96 1.49
C ILE A 21 -2.29 8.99 2.62
N VAL A 22 -2.93 10.14 2.53
CA VAL A 22 -2.85 11.19 3.56
C VAL A 22 -3.47 10.73 4.89
N GLU A 23 -4.62 10.06 4.84
CA GLU A 23 -5.29 9.55 6.04
C GLU A 23 -4.45 8.45 6.71
N LEU A 24 -3.89 7.51 5.96
CA LEU A 24 -2.99 6.48 6.49
C LEU A 24 -1.74 7.08 7.13
N ARG A 25 -1.11 8.10 6.52
CA ARG A 25 0.02 8.82 7.12
C ARG A 25 -0.32 9.51 8.44
N ARG A 26 -1.57 9.88 8.62
CA ARG A 26 -2.09 10.50 9.85
C ARG A 26 -2.54 9.47 10.89
N GLY A 27 -2.41 8.19 10.61
CA GLY A 27 -2.87 7.11 11.48
C GLY A 27 -4.36 6.83 11.42
N ARG A 28 -5.07 7.40 10.45
CA ARG A 28 -6.51 7.18 10.36
C ARG A 28 -6.84 5.90 9.62
N THR A 29 -7.89 5.27 10.06
CA THR A 29 -8.48 4.08 9.43
C THR A 29 -9.17 4.47 8.12
N ILE A 30 -9.08 3.60 7.12
CA ILE A 30 -9.80 3.73 5.85
C ILE A 30 -10.56 2.45 5.52
N ASP A 31 -11.52 2.58 4.62
CA ASP A 31 -12.27 1.47 4.04
C ASP A 31 -11.71 1.14 2.65
N VAL A 32 -11.27 -0.10 2.44
CA VAL A 32 -10.94 -0.61 1.11
C VAL A 32 -12.09 -1.49 0.64
N MET A 33 -12.60 -1.23 -0.56
CA MET A 33 -13.83 -1.86 -1.06
C MET A 33 -13.67 -2.48 -2.44
N ASP A 34 -14.50 -3.48 -2.69
CA ASP A 34 -14.74 -4.08 -4.00
C ASP A 34 -16.24 -4.38 -4.18
N SER A 35 -16.60 -5.16 -5.22
CA SER A 35 -17.97 -5.60 -5.45
C SER A 35 -18.50 -6.61 -4.42
N HIS A 36 -17.65 -7.18 -3.57
CA HIS A 36 -17.99 -8.21 -2.59
C HIS A 36 -18.14 -7.65 -1.16
N GLY A 37 -17.61 -6.44 -0.92
CA GLY A 37 -17.76 -5.80 0.38
C GLY A 37 -16.67 -4.78 0.70
N VAL A 38 -16.43 -4.59 1.98
CA VAL A 38 -15.50 -3.61 2.54
C VAL A 38 -14.57 -4.30 3.54
N ALA A 39 -13.29 -3.94 3.55
CA ALA A 39 -12.36 -4.24 4.62
C ALA A 39 -11.92 -2.94 5.28
N VAL A 40 -12.02 -2.89 6.59
CA VAL A 40 -11.52 -1.76 7.40
C VAL A 40 -10.05 -2.00 7.67
N VAL A 41 -9.18 -1.04 7.33
CA VAL A 41 -7.73 -1.18 7.49
C VAL A 41 -7.11 0.00 8.23
N ALA A 42 -6.13 -0.30 9.08
CA ALA A 42 -5.35 0.71 9.80
C ALA A 42 -3.85 0.38 9.76
N ALA A 43 -3.01 1.39 9.49
CA ALA A 43 -1.56 1.23 9.40
C ALA A 43 -0.96 1.05 10.80
N ILE A 44 -0.22 -0.03 11.03
CA ILE A 44 0.29 -0.41 12.35
C ILE A 44 1.25 0.62 12.98
N GLU A 45 2.07 1.30 12.18
CA GLU A 45 3.08 2.22 12.70
C GLU A 45 2.50 3.51 13.30
N ARG A 46 1.21 3.75 13.11
CA ARG A 46 0.51 4.94 13.56
C ARG A 46 -0.58 4.66 14.58
N LEU A 47 -0.84 3.38 14.84
CA LEU A 47 -1.79 2.98 15.88
C LEU A 47 -1.22 3.27 17.26
N ASP A 48 -2.10 3.71 18.15
CA ASP A 48 -1.84 3.70 19.58
C ASP A 48 -2.55 2.51 20.29
N PRO A 49 -2.21 2.20 21.55
CA PRO A 49 -2.81 1.08 22.25
C PRO A 49 -4.33 1.17 22.43
N ASP A 50 -4.88 2.39 22.57
CA ASP A 50 -6.32 2.59 22.74
C ASP A 50 -7.04 2.31 21.42
N GLU A 51 -6.46 2.77 20.28
CA GLU A 51 -6.99 2.49 18.93
C GLU A 51 -6.99 0.99 18.61
N VAL A 52 -5.96 0.23 19.01
CA VAL A 52 -5.94 -1.23 18.84
C VAL A 52 -7.06 -1.86 19.66
N SER A 53 -7.25 -1.42 20.89
CA SER A 53 -8.30 -1.95 21.78
C SER A 53 -9.69 -1.68 21.20
N ASP A 54 -9.94 -0.47 20.69
CA ASP A 54 -11.17 -0.09 20.02
C ASP A 54 -11.39 -0.85 18.71
N PHE A 55 -10.31 -1.11 17.97
CA PHE A 55 -10.37 -1.86 16.72
C PHE A 55 -10.78 -3.32 16.96
N VAL A 56 -10.23 -3.95 18.01
CA VAL A 56 -10.59 -5.31 18.43
C VAL A 56 -12.01 -5.37 19.00
N ALA A 57 -12.40 -4.41 19.82
CA ALA A 57 -13.68 -4.42 20.53
C ALA A 57 -14.91 -4.31 19.61
N ALA A 58 -14.74 -3.88 18.36
CA ALA A 58 -15.87 -3.63 17.47
C ALA A 58 -16.61 -4.91 17.02
N ASP A 59 -15.91 -6.05 16.85
CA ASP A 59 -16.48 -7.29 16.33
C ASP A 59 -15.79 -8.57 16.83
N GLY A 60 -14.71 -8.42 17.61
CA GLY A 60 -13.95 -9.55 18.17
C GLY A 60 -13.01 -10.23 17.19
N SER A 61 -12.91 -9.78 15.93
CA SER A 61 -11.96 -10.29 14.95
C SER A 61 -10.93 -9.21 14.60
N LEU A 62 -9.65 -9.53 14.77
CA LEU A 62 -8.53 -8.68 14.37
C LEU A 62 -7.54 -9.55 13.61
N SER A 63 -7.10 -9.07 12.46
CA SER A 63 -6.08 -9.75 11.68
C SER A 63 -4.93 -8.80 11.35
N LEU A 64 -3.72 -9.36 11.27
CA LEU A 64 -2.53 -8.67 10.80
C LEU A 64 -2.24 -9.08 9.35
N VAL A 65 -2.19 -8.12 8.44
CA VAL A 65 -1.86 -8.34 7.03
C VAL A 65 -0.43 -7.91 6.77
N LEU A 66 0.34 -8.81 6.15
CA LEU A 66 1.77 -8.65 5.89
C LEU A 66 2.09 -8.98 4.42
N THR A 67 3.24 -8.47 3.95
CA THR A 67 3.78 -8.87 2.65
C THR A 67 4.28 -10.32 2.67
N PRO A 68 4.34 -10.99 1.50
CA PRO A 68 4.91 -12.35 1.40
C PRO A 68 6.33 -12.43 1.94
N GLU A 69 7.17 -11.42 1.68
CA GLU A 69 8.56 -11.36 2.13
C GLU A 69 8.66 -11.30 3.66
N ARG A 70 7.75 -10.54 4.29
CA ARG A 70 7.70 -10.49 5.75
C ARG A 70 7.26 -11.83 6.33
N GLY A 71 6.28 -12.48 5.71
CA GLY A 71 5.86 -13.84 6.09
C GLY A 71 7.00 -14.84 6.04
N GLU A 72 7.80 -14.84 4.98
CA GLU A 72 9.00 -15.68 4.86
C GLU A 72 10.03 -15.38 5.95
N ALA A 73 10.27 -14.11 6.25
CA ALA A 73 11.18 -13.70 7.32
C ALA A 73 10.72 -14.18 8.73
N LEU A 74 9.41 -14.38 8.89
CA LEU A 74 8.83 -14.97 10.10
C LEU A 74 8.85 -16.51 10.12
N GLY A 75 9.35 -17.15 9.06
CA GLY A 75 9.33 -18.61 8.91
C GLY A 75 7.98 -19.19 8.49
N LEU A 76 7.07 -18.36 8.00
CA LEU A 76 5.76 -18.79 7.52
C LEU A 76 5.80 -19.25 6.06
N VAL A 77 4.78 -20.00 5.64
CA VAL A 77 4.60 -20.38 4.24
C VAL A 77 4.37 -19.13 3.39
N ARG A 78 5.06 -19.05 2.25
CA ARG A 78 4.86 -17.96 1.30
C ARG A 78 3.51 -18.05 0.60
N TYR A 79 2.79 -16.94 0.59
CA TYR A 79 1.58 -16.76 -0.19
C TYR A 79 1.86 -15.92 -1.44
N PRO A 80 1.07 -16.08 -2.52
CA PRO A 80 1.33 -15.39 -3.79
C PRO A 80 1.19 -13.86 -3.72
N SER A 81 0.28 -13.35 -2.88
CA SER A 81 -0.03 -11.91 -2.80
C SER A 81 0.32 -11.32 -1.44
N ALA A 82 -0.43 -11.67 -0.42
CA ALA A 82 -0.26 -11.22 0.95
C ALA A 82 -0.72 -12.32 1.89
N LEU A 83 -0.25 -12.30 3.12
CA LEU A 83 -0.70 -13.20 4.16
C LEU A 83 -1.47 -12.45 5.25
N GLU A 84 -2.39 -13.15 5.87
CA GLU A 84 -3.18 -12.66 6.98
C GLU A 84 -2.97 -13.59 8.18
N ILE A 85 -2.69 -13.00 9.33
CA ILE A 85 -2.52 -13.69 10.60
C ILE A 85 -3.70 -13.29 11.49
N ALA A 86 -4.56 -14.25 11.84
CA ALA A 86 -5.60 -14.00 12.82
C ALA A 86 -4.97 -13.82 14.20
N LEU A 87 -5.26 -12.72 14.84
CA LEU A 87 -4.71 -12.35 16.15
C LEU A 87 -5.74 -12.58 17.25
N PRO A 88 -5.32 -13.10 18.42
CA PRO A 88 -6.15 -13.08 19.63
C PRO A 88 -6.58 -11.65 19.97
N GLY A 89 -7.80 -11.50 20.51
CA GLY A 89 -8.36 -10.18 20.83
C GLY A 89 -7.61 -9.40 21.93
N ASP A 90 -6.77 -10.06 22.69
CA ASP A 90 -5.90 -9.48 23.73
C ASP A 90 -4.47 -9.20 23.24
N THR A 91 -4.22 -9.32 21.93
CA THR A 91 -2.90 -9.06 21.34
C THR A 91 -2.49 -7.61 21.54
N SER A 92 -1.35 -7.38 22.19
CA SER A 92 -0.82 -6.05 22.43
C SER A 92 -0.27 -5.41 21.14
N LEU A 93 -0.31 -4.07 21.07
CA LEU A 93 0.31 -3.31 19.96
C LEU A 93 1.80 -3.66 19.81
N GLU A 94 2.53 -3.86 20.92
CA GLU A 94 3.94 -4.26 20.88
C GLU A 94 4.12 -5.60 20.17
N SER A 95 3.27 -6.59 20.42
CA SER A 95 3.30 -7.88 19.72
C SER A 95 2.99 -7.74 18.24
N ILE A 96 2.02 -6.91 17.87
CA ILE A 96 1.69 -6.60 16.48
C ILE A 96 2.89 -5.97 15.77
N LEU A 97 3.50 -4.93 16.37
CA LEU A 97 4.67 -4.26 15.82
C LEU A 97 5.87 -5.21 15.69
N ARG A 98 6.07 -6.10 16.65
CA ARG A 98 7.14 -7.11 16.60
C ARG A 98 6.93 -8.10 15.45
N LEU A 99 5.72 -8.60 15.24
CA LEU A 99 5.38 -9.45 14.10
C LEU A 99 5.63 -8.72 12.76
N ALA A 100 5.28 -7.46 12.69
CA ALA A 100 5.41 -6.69 11.46
C ALA A 100 6.86 -6.24 11.15
N THR A 101 7.67 -5.92 12.15
CA THR A 101 8.98 -5.27 11.98
C THR A 101 10.15 -5.99 12.63
N GLY A 102 9.90 -6.88 13.61
CA GLY A 102 10.93 -7.56 14.38
C GLY A 102 11.78 -8.53 13.56
N MET A 103 12.93 -8.88 14.09
CA MET A 103 13.88 -9.82 13.49
C MET A 103 13.64 -11.28 13.91
N THR A 104 12.73 -11.52 14.83
CA THR A 104 12.51 -12.81 15.49
C THR A 104 11.53 -13.69 14.69
N SER A 105 11.84 -14.97 14.54
CA SER A 105 10.92 -15.98 13.99
C SER A 105 9.75 -16.24 14.96
N ILE A 106 8.58 -16.53 14.45
CA ILE A 106 7.37 -16.80 15.26
C ILE A 106 7.57 -17.96 16.24
N GLY A 107 8.44 -18.93 15.92
CA GLY A 107 8.63 -20.15 16.73
C GLY A 107 9.21 -19.95 18.13
N GLU A 108 9.78 -18.79 18.45
CA GLU A 108 10.45 -18.55 19.74
C GLU A 108 9.55 -17.93 20.82
N GLU A 109 8.43 -17.34 20.46
CA GLU A 109 7.60 -16.56 21.39
C GLU A 109 6.10 -16.93 21.43
N HIS A 110 5.61 -17.72 20.46
CA HIS A 110 4.18 -18.08 20.42
C HIS A 110 3.96 -19.53 20.86
N VAL A 111 3.27 -19.70 21.98
CA VAL A 111 2.90 -21.01 22.53
C VAL A 111 1.73 -21.64 21.77
N GLU A 112 0.92 -20.82 21.07
CA GLU A 112 -0.19 -21.31 20.26
C GLU A 112 0.08 -21.10 18.77
N PRO A 113 -0.30 -22.06 17.90
CA PRO A 113 -0.12 -21.93 16.46
C PRO A 113 -1.02 -20.79 15.93
N LEU A 114 -0.39 -19.77 15.36
CA LEU A 114 -1.12 -18.70 14.69
C LEU A 114 -1.91 -19.26 13.49
N ARG A 115 -3.13 -18.79 13.34
CA ARG A 115 -3.92 -19.08 12.14
C ARG A 115 -3.46 -18.14 11.04
N VAL A 116 -2.79 -18.71 10.04
CA VAL A 116 -2.24 -17.97 8.90
C VAL A 116 -2.97 -18.41 7.63
N GLY A 117 -3.36 -17.45 6.83
CA GLY A 117 -4.03 -17.68 5.55
C GLY A 117 -3.58 -16.66 4.49
N GLN A 118 -4.14 -16.81 3.30
CA GLN A 118 -4.03 -15.77 2.27
C GLN A 118 -4.92 -14.60 2.70
N ALA A 119 -4.38 -13.38 2.60
CA ALA A 119 -5.13 -12.18 2.95
C ALA A 119 -6.31 -11.95 1.99
N ASP A 120 -7.35 -11.34 2.54
CA ASP A 120 -8.45 -10.80 1.74
C ASP A 120 -7.91 -9.83 0.67
N PRO A 121 -8.39 -9.88 -0.59
CA PRO A 121 -7.90 -9.01 -1.67
C PRO A 121 -7.95 -7.53 -1.33
N ARG A 122 -8.96 -7.07 -0.59
CA ARG A 122 -9.12 -5.68 -0.16
C ARG A 122 -8.04 -5.28 0.84
N ALA A 123 -7.76 -6.14 1.81
CA ALA A 123 -6.68 -5.93 2.77
C ALA A 123 -5.30 -6.04 2.11
N ALA A 124 -5.13 -6.93 1.13
CA ALA A 124 -3.90 -7.04 0.34
C ALA A 124 -3.64 -5.77 -0.49
N ALA A 125 -4.67 -5.16 -1.08
CA ALA A 125 -4.55 -3.91 -1.83
C ALA A 125 -4.04 -2.74 -0.95
N ALA A 126 -4.37 -2.74 0.35
CA ALA A 126 -3.84 -1.74 1.28
C ALA A 126 -2.31 -1.73 1.36
N LEU A 127 -1.63 -2.88 1.17
CA LEU A 127 -0.15 -2.94 1.14
C LEU A 127 0.44 -2.12 -0.01
N THR A 128 -0.29 -1.97 -1.12
CA THR A 128 0.11 -1.09 -2.22
C THR A 128 0.03 0.38 -1.81
N LEU A 129 -1.00 0.77 -1.05
CA LEU A 129 -1.10 2.12 -0.48
C LEU A 129 0.04 2.44 0.48
N ALA A 130 0.52 1.46 1.28
CA ALA A 130 1.64 1.65 2.18
C ALA A 130 2.90 2.12 1.46
N ARG A 131 3.21 1.55 0.29
CA ARG A 131 4.37 1.97 -0.52
C ARG A 131 4.24 3.42 -0.99
N HIS A 132 3.07 3.83 -1.46
CA HIS A 132 2.81 5.21 -1.85
C HIS A 132 2.78 6.16 -0.66
N ALA A 133 2.31 5.70 0.49
CA ALA A 133 2.32 6.46 1.73
C ALA A 133 3.72 6.51 2.40
N GLN A 134 4.68 5.70 1.95
CA GLN A 134 6.01 5.57 2.56
C GLN A 134 5.92 5.19 4.04
N ILE A 135 5.02 4.27 4.37
CA ILE A 135 4.83 3.67 5.69
C ILE A 135 5.15 2.19 5.65
N ILE A 136 5.27 1.56 6.81
CA ILE A 136 5.51 0.12 6.94
C ILE A 136 4.36 -0.64 6.25
N PRO A 137 4.66 -1.57 5.30
CA PRO A 137 3.63 -2.32 4.59
C PRO A 137 3.06 -3.45 5.46
N ALA A 138 2.36 -3.06 6.51
CA ALA A 138 1.65 -3.92 7.42
C ALA A 138 0.41 -3.20 7.96
N PHE A 139 -0.71 -3.90 8.01
CA PHE A 139 -2.00 -3.36 8.44
C PHE A 139 -2.68 -4.30 9.40
N VAL A 140 -3.39 -3.74 10.37
CA VAL A 140 -4.47 -4.49 11.02
C VAL A 140 -5.73 -4.32 10.18
N THR A 141 -6.50 -5.39 10.07
CA THR A 141 -7.76 -5.41 9.32
C THR A 141 -8.85 -6.12 10.13
N ARG A 142 -10.08 -5.75 9.87
CA ARG A 142 -11.28 -6.41 10.35
C ARG A 142 -12.42 -6.24 9.35
N ASP A 143 -13.41 -7.10 9.43
CA ASP A 143 -14.66 -6.87 8.74
C ASP A 143 -15.42 -5.69 9.37
N PRO A 144 -16.17 -4.91 8.58
CA PRO A 144 -17.01 -3.88 9.13
C PRO A 144 -18.08 -4.51 10.04
N ALA A 145 -18.23 -3.97 11.24
CA ALA A 145 -19.31 -4.40 12.14
C ALA A 145 -20.67 -4.14 11.49
N GLU A 146 -21.61 -5.09 11.63
CA GLU A 146 -22.96 -4.90 11.15
C GLU A 146 -23.58 -3.63 11.74
N GLY A 147 -24.14 -2.78 10.89
CA GLY A 147 -24.74 -1.52 11.29
C GLY A 147 -23.77 -0.34 11.47
N ARG A 148 -22.47 -0.50 11.25
CA ARG A 148 -21.49 0.58 11.25
C ARG A 148 -21.53 1.35 9.93
N ALA A 149 -22.46 2.27 9.83
CA ALA A 149 -22.34 3.39 8.91
C ALA A 149 -21.45 4.47 9.56
N ASP A 150 -20.16 4.20 9.72
CA ASP A 150 -19.21 5.26 10.01
C ASP A 150 -19.00 6.05 8.72
N LEU A 151 -19.95 6.95 8.46
CA LEU A 151 -20.01 7.84 7.30
C LEU A 151 -18.78 8.77 7.18
N LEU A 152 -17.83 8.64 8.08
CA LEU A 152 -16.64 9.48 8.16
C LEU A 152 -15.37 8.79 7.65
N LEU A 153 -15.39 7.47 7.43
CA LEU A 153 -14.22 6.78 6.87
C LEU A 153 -14.10 7.04 5.38
N LEU A 154 -12.89 7.33 4.95
CA LEU A 154 -12.58 7.45 3.53
C LEU A 154 -12.65 6.08 2.87
N GLN A 155 -13.42 5.98 1.81
CA GLN A 155 -13.55 4.76 1.01
C GLN A 155 -12.68 4.85 -0.25
N VAL A 156 -11.97 3.77 -0.56
CA VAL A 156 -11.18 3.62 -1.78
C VAL A 156 -11.41 2.22 -2.36
N SER A 157 -11.56 2.11 -3.68
CA SER A 157 -11.73 0.81 -4.33
C SER A 157 -10.39 0.16 -4.68
N ILE A 158 -10.37 -1.17 -4.79
CA ILE A 158 -9.21 -1.91 -5.30
C ILE A 158 -8.82 -1.38 -6.69
N ASP A 159 -9.80 -1.18 -7.57
CA ASP A 159 -9.56 -0.67 -8.93
C ASP A 159 -8.87 0.70 -8.93
N ASP A 160 -9.28 1.62 -8.04
CA ASP A 160 -8.60 2.91 -7.89
C ASP A 160 -7.15 2.75 -7.47
N ILE A 161 -6.89 1.84 -6.51
CA ILE A 161 -5.54 1.57 -5.99
C ILE A 161 -4.64 0.98 -7.08
N GLU A 162 -5.14 0.01 -7.84
CA GLU A 162 -4.38 -0.68 -8.90
C GLU A 162 -4.09 0.24 -10.09
N ASN A 163 -5.04 1.11 -10.46
CA ASN A 163 -4.88 2.05 -11.57
C ASN A 163 -4.05 3.29 -11.22
N TYR A 164 -3.91 3.61 -9.94
CA TYR A 164 -3.26 4.84 -9.47
C TYR A 164 -1.84 5.05 -10.02
N PRO A 165 -0.91 4.06 -10.01
CA PRO A 165 0.44 4.25 -10.56
C PRO A 165 0.44 4.60 -12.04
N LEU A 166 -0.47 4.01 -12.81
CA LEU A 166 -0.60 4.25 -14.24
C LEU A 166 -1.11 5.67 -14.54
N ILE A 167 -2.11 6.12 -13.77
CA ILE A 167 -2.66 7.47 -13.89
C ILE A 167 -1.58 8.51 -13.56
N ARG A 168 -0.86 8.32 -12.44
CA ARG A 168 0.26 9.20 -12.06
C ARG A 168 1.37 9.22 -13.11
N GLY A 169 1.72 8.08 -13.68
CA GLY A 169 2.71 8.01 -14.75
C GLY A 169 2.33 8.83 -15.99
N ARG A 170 1.05 8.88 -16.35
CA ARG A 170 0.54 9.69 -17.47
C ARG A 170 0.55 11.20 -17.16
N GLU A 171 0.53 11.60 -15.92
CA GLU A 171 0.52 13.00 -15.50
C GLU A 171 1.92 13.60 -15.27
N LEU A 172 2.98 12.81 -15.51
CA LEU A 172 4.35 13.29 -15.42
C LEU A 172 4.62 14.37 -16.50
N GLN A 173 5.14 15.51 -16.07
CA GLN A 173 5.53 16.62 -16.94
C GLN A 173 7.05 16.72 -17.01
N ARG A 174 7.58 16.78 -18.24
CA ARG A 174 9.00 17.03 -18.43
C ARG A 174 9.32 18.50 -18.08
N VAL A 175 10.16 18.69 -17.06
CA VAL A 175 10.54 20.03 -16.56
C VAL A 175 11.89 20.50 -17.11
N SER A 176 12.83 19.58 -17.30
CA SER A 176 14.12 19.92 -17.86
C SER A 176 14.75 18.76 -18.61
N ARG A 177 15.76 19.09 -19.42
CA ARG A 177 16.56 18.15 -20.20
C ARG A 177 17.97 18.71 -20.35
N ALA A 178 18.99 17.94 -20.01
CA ALA A 178 20.37 18.37 -20.12
C ALA A 178 21.28 17.21 -20.55
N ARG A 179 22.29 17.49 -21.35
CA ARG A 179 23.38 16.56 -21.58
C ARG A 179 24.37 16.65 -20.43
N VAL A 180 24.61 15.53 -19.79
CA VAL A 180 25.53 15.42 -18.65
C VAL A 180 26.47 14.27 -18.96
N PRO A 181 27.72 14.54 -19.39
CA PRO A 181 28.68 13.48 -19.64
C PRO A 181 29.02 12.75 -18.34
N LEU A 182 28.98 11.44 -18.39
CA LEU A 182 29.39 10.57 -17.28
C LEU A 182 30.72 9.93 -17.59
N ALA A 183 31.47 9.52 -16.56
CA ALA A 183 32.74 8.82 -16.72
C ALA A 183 32.62 7.52 -17.53
N ALA A 184 31.46 6.87 -17.48
CA ALA A 184 31.17 5.63 -18.21
C ALA A 184 30.65 5.85 -19.64
N SER A 185 30.06 7.03 -19.94
CA SER A 185 29.57 7.40 -21.29
C SER A 185 29.45 8.90 -21.41
N GLU A 186 30.08 9.47 -22.44
CA GLU A 186 29.99 10.90 -22.72
C GLU A 186 28.63 11.31 -23.32
N ASN A 187 27.90 10.36 -23.92
CA ASN A 187 26.60 10.61 -24.54
C ASN A 187 25.46 10.23 -23.61
N CYS A 188 25.34 10.96 -22.52
CA CYS A 188 24.27 10.80 -21.55
C CYS A 188 23.38 12.03 -21.51
N GLU A 189 22.09 11.78 -21.40
CA GLU A 189 21.06 12.79 -21.26
C GLU A 189 20.22 12.55 -20.02
N PHE A 190 20.10 13.58 -19.20
CA PHE A 190 19.25 13.60 -17.99
C PHE A 190 17.96 14.33 -18.33
N ILE A 191 16.83 13.65 -18.11
CA ILE A 191 15.49 14.21 -18.33
C ILE A 191 14.77 14.19 -16.98
N VAL A 192 14.42 15.37 -16.50
CA VAL A 192 13.70 15.52 -15.23
C VAL A 192 12.21 15.61 -15.50
N TYR A 193 11.44 14.79 -14.84
CA TYR A 193 9.99 14.80 -14.82
C TYR A 193 9.51 15.16 -13.42
N ARG A 194 8.41 15.90 -13.37
CA ARG A 194 7.73 16.24 -12.11
C ARG A 194 6.28 15.81 -12.20
N GLU A 195 5.75 15.34 -11.10
CA GLU A 195 4.32 15.08 -10.99
C GLU A 195 3.52 16.38 -11.06
N ARG A 196 2.37 16.35 -11.71
CA ARG A 196 1.53 17.54 -11.86
C ARG A 196 1.00 18.07 -10.53
N PHE A 197 0.72 17.18 -9.59
CA PHE A 197 0.10 17.47 -8.30
C PHE A 197 0.89 16.90 -7.12
N GLY A 198 2.20 16.82 -7.23
CA GLY A 198 3.08 16.31 -6.17
C GLY A 198 4.43 16.97 -6.18
N ASP A 199 5.22 16.75 -5.14
CA ASP A 199 6.57 17.27 -5.01
C ASP A 199 7.65 16.29 -5.50
N ALA A 200 7.25 15.09 -5.95
CA ALA A 200 8.20 14.08 -6.40
C ALA A 200 8.77 14.43 -7.78
N GLU A 201 10.09 14.37 -7.86
CA GLU A 201 10.84 14.50 -9.10
C GLU A 201 11.40 13.13 -9.51
N HIS A 202 11.29 12.84 -10.80
CA HIS A 202 11.79 11.60 -11.40
C HIS A 202 12.84 11.96 -12.44
N VAL A 203 13.95 11.24 -12.47
CA VAL A 203 15.02 11.45 -13.43
C VAL A 203 15.17 10.23 -14.31
N ALA A 204 14.98 10.40 -15.61
CA ALA A 204 15.36 9.41 -16.60
C ALA A 204 16.77 9.73 -17.12
N ILE A 205 17.66 8.73 -17.06
CA ILE A 205 19.01 8.84 -17.62
C ILE A 205 19.03 8.02 -18.91
N VAL A 206 19.18 8.71 -20.03
CA VAL A 206 19.26 8.08 -21.36
C VAL A 206 20.72 8.00 -21.75
N ILE A 207 21.23 6.79 -21.95
CA ILE A 207 22.60 6.51 -22.34
C ILE A 207 22.61 6.15 -23.83
N ASP A 208 23.40 6.87 -24.60
CA ASP A 208 23.48 6.76 -26.07
C ASP A 208 22.13 6.96 -26.77
N THR A 209 21.80 6.12 -27.74
CA THR A 209 20.56 6.18 -28.51
C THR A 209 19.81 4.85 -28.37
N PRO A 210 19.04 4.67 -27.31
CA PRO A 210 18.29 3.44 -27.13
C PRO A 210 17.25 3.28 -28.24
N ASP A 211 17.10 2.05 -28.73
CA ASP A 211 16.07 1.68 -29.67
C ASP A 211 14.74 1.54 -28.94
N SER A 212 13.87 2.54 -29.06
CA SER A 212 12.56 2.56 -28.38
C SER A 212 11.60 1.45 -28.83
N ALA A 213 11.94 0.71 -29.92
CA ALA A 213 11.15 -0.43 -30.39
C ALA A 213 11.54 -1.74 -29.69
N LYS A 214 12.61 -1.74 -28.91
CA LYS A 214 13.08 -2.90 -28.14
C LYS A 214 12.80 -2.74 -26.67
N PRO A 215 12.52 -3.86 -25.95
CA PRO A 215 12.44 -3.82 -24.50
C PRO A 215 13.75 -3.29 -23.90
N VAL A 216 13.65 -2.34 -22.99
CA VAL A 216 14.79 -1.83 -22.23
C VAL A 216 14.93 -2.73 -21.00
N PRO A 217 16.12 -3.34 -20.78
CA PRO A 217 16.37 -4.06 -19.54
C PRO A 217 16.34 -3.07 -18.37
N VAL A 218 15.63 -3.41 -17.31
CA VAL A 218 15.55 -2.65 -16.06
C VAL A 218 16.31 -3.38 -14.97
#